data_3f6d22a0e6b3c9a3e5bb7255c4471e07
#
_entry.id   3f6d22a0e6b3c9a3e5bb7255c4471e07
#
_cell.length_a   1.000
_cell.length_b   1.000
_cell.length_c   1.000
_cell.angle_alpha   90.00
_cell.angle_beta   90.00
_cell.angle_gamma   90.00
#
_symmetry.space_group_name_H-M   'P 1'
#
loop_
_entity.id
_entity.type
_entity.pdbx_description
1 polymer ?
#
loop_
_entity_poly.entity_id
_entity_poly.type
_entity_poly.pdbx_seq_one_letter_code
_entity_poly.pdbx_strand_id
1 'polypeptide(L)'
;MEISLEWLNQHKPGNTAKFFNLQFIEKVDDAFKIKVTFPAESTNPMNMVQGGMIAAAMDDATAMVVISAYEFKKGPLSTDLHVLFHRPVAVGEAIIEVRLIKLGQKLATVEGKLFNSDNKLAATLLHTIQPSDMSDGEKPKI
;
A
#
# COMPACT_ATOMS: atom_id res chain seq x y z
N MET A 1 19.52 0.09 -7.81
CA MET A 1 18.79 -0.42 -8.99
C MET A 1 17.41 0.21 -9.00
N GLU A 2 17.06 0.89 -10.06
CA GLU A 2 15.73 1.46 -10.22
C GLU A 2 14.76 0.32 -10.58
N ILE A 3 13.75 0.10 -9.72
CA ILE A 3 12.79 -0.98 -9.93
C ILE A 3 11.67 -0.44 -10.79
N SER A 4 11.43 -1.08 -11.93
CA SER A 4 10.39 -0.65 -12.86
C SER A 4 8.98 -0.91 -12.30
N LEU A 5 8.03 -0.08 -12.70
CA LEU A 5 6.62 -0.29 -12.36
C LEU A 5 6.10 -1.63 -12.89
N GLU A 6 6.59 -2.06 -14.05
CA GLU A 6 6.27 -3.38 -14.60
C GLU A 6 6.71 -4.49 -13.66
N TRP A 7 7.93 -4.40 -13.14
CA TRP A 7 8.45 -5.38 -12.19
C TRP A 7 7.60 -5.44 -10.93
N LEU A 8 7.23 -4.29 -10.35
CA LEU A 8 6.35 -4.21 -9.19
C LEU A 8 4.99 -4.88 -9.45
N ASN A 9 4.43 -4.67 -10.64
CA ASN A 9 3.15 -5.28 -11.01
C ASN A 9 3.23 -6.80 -11.18
N GLN A 10 4.38 -7.32 -11.63
CA GLN A 10 4.59 -8.76 -11.79
C GLN A 10 4.87 -9.49 -10.48
N HIS A 11 5.46 -8.80 -9.50
CA HIS A 11 5.93 -9.39 -8.23
C HIS A 11 5.08 -8.95 -7.04
N LYS A 12 3.78 -8.89 -7.20
CA LYS A 12 2.86 -8.51 -6.13
C LYS A 12 2.91 -9.52 -4.99
N PRO A 13 3.06 -9.07 -3.75
CA PRO A 13 3.04 -9.97 -2.62
C PRO A 13 1.61 -10.39 -2.29
N GLY A 14 1.43 -11.68 -2.02
CA GLY A 14 0.29 -12.22 -1.34
C GLY A 14 -1.09 -12.09 -2.00
N ASN A 15 -2.07 -12.67 -1.32
CA ASN A 15 -3.44 -12.78 -1.81
C ASN A 15 -4.23 -11.47 -1.65
N THR A 16 -3.92 -10.66 -0.63
CA THR A 16 -4.62 -9.40 -0.40
C THR A 16 -4.37 -8.39 -1.52
N ALA A 17 -3.14 -8.29 -2.01
CA ALA A 17 -2.80 -7.44 -3.15
C ALA A 17 -3.56 -7.87 -4.41
N LYS A 18 -3.78 -9.16 -4.60
CA LYS A 18 -4.60 -9.70 -5.69
C LYS A 18 -6.08 -9.38 -5.48
N PHE A 19 -6.57 -9.52 -4.25
CA PHE A 19 -7.95 -9.22 -3.90
C PHE A 19 -8.33 -7.78 -4.23
N PHE A 20 -7.43 -6.84 -3.95
CA PHE A 20 -7.61 -5.42 -4.26
C PHE A 20 -7.15 -5.04 -5.67
N ASN A 21 -6.60 -5.98 -6.44
CA ASN A 21 -6.06 -5.75 -7.77
C ASN A 21 -5.14 -4.53 -7.81
N LEU A 22 -4.18 -4.46 -6.90
CA LEU A 22 -3.24 -3.33 -6.82
C LEU A 22 -2.37 -3.28 -8.08
N GLN A 23 -2.32 -2.11 -8.72
CA GLN A 23 -1.52 -1.87 -9.92
C GLN A 23 -0.71 -0.59 -9.75
N PHE A 24 0.60 -0.69 -9.86
CA PHE A 24 1.48 0.47 -9.90
C PHE A 24 1.30 1.16 -11.26
N ILE A 25 0.85 2.42 -11.25
CA ILE A 25 0.55 3.16 -12.47
C ILE A 25 1.74 4.01 -12.90
N GLU A 26 2.24 4.82 -11.98
CA GLU A 26 3.32 5.77 -12.26
C GLU A 26 4.04 6.20 -10.98
N LYS A 27 5.23 6.76 -11.17
CA LYS A 27 5.94 7.48 -10.14
C LYS A 27 6.14 8.90 -10.63
N VAL A 28 5.59 9.88 -9.90
CA VAL A 28 5.73 11.31 -10.21
C VAL A 28 6.50 11.94 -9.06
N ASP A 29 7.66 12.51 -9.37
CA ASP A 29 8.61 12.99 -8.37
C ASP A 29 8.99 11.85 -7.40
N ASP A 30 8.66 11.97 -6.13
CA ASP A 30 8.90 10.97 -5.09
C ASP A 30 7.62 10.21 -4.69
N ALA A 31 6.51 10.41 -5.40
CA ALA A 31 5.23 9.78 -5.12
C ALA A 31 4.94 8.61 -6.06
N PHE A 32 4.55 7.48 -5.50
CA PHE A 32 4.03 6.35 -6.26
C PHE A 32 2.51 6.44 -6.32
N LYS A 33 1.95 6.27 -7.52
CA LYS A 33 0.51 6.16 -7.72
C LYS A 33 0.14 4.71 -7.98
N ILE A 34 -0.75 4.19 -7.17
CA ILE A 34 -1.17 2.79 -7.20
C ILE A 34 -2.68 2.77 -7.34
N LYS A 35 -3.16 2.09 -8.39
CA LYS A 35 -4.59 1.88 -8.57
C LYS A 35 -5.04 0.71 -7.71
N VAL A 36 -6.11 0.89 -6.95
CA VAL A 36 -6.81 -0.15 -6.22
C VAL A 36 -8.19 -0.33 -6.84
N THR A 37 -8.65 -1.58 -6.94
CA THR A 37 -10.02 -1.89 -7.35
C THR A 37 -10.69 -2.62 -6.20
N PHE A 38 -11.62 -1.96 -5.52
CA PHE A 38 -12.35 -2.55 -4.42
C PHE A 38 -13.49 -3.43 -4.95
N PRO A 39 -13.46 -4.74 -4.65
CA PRO A 39 -14.56 -5.63 -5.08
C PRO A 39 -15.78 -5.48 -4.19
N ALA A 40 -16.93 -6.00 -4.66
CA ALA A 40 -18.17 -5.98 -3.90
C ALA A 40 -18.04 -6.68 -2.54
N GLU A 41 -17.19 -7.68 -2.43
CA GLU A 41 -16.91 -8.44 -1.20
C GLU A 41 -16.22 -7.61 -0.12
N SER A 42 -15.73 -6.43 -0.46
CA SER A 42 -15.08 -5.51 0.50
C SER A 42 -16.05 -4.55 1.18
N THR A 43 -17.36 -4.67 0.94
CA THR A 43 -18.36 -3.71 1.40
C THR A 43 -18.93 -4.01 2.78
N ASN A 44 -19.36 -2.94 3.46
CA ASN A 44 -20.17 -2.98 4.67
C ASN A 44 -21.69 -3.05 4.32
N PRO A 45 -22.60 -3.14 5.33
CA PRO A 45 -24.04 -3.19 5.07
C PRO A 45 -24.61 -1.98 4.32
N MET A 46 -23.88 -0.86 4.27
CA MET A 46 -24.27 0.34 3.54
C MET A 46 -23.79 0.36 2.09
N ASN A 47 -23.26 -0.76 1.58
CA ASN A 47 -22.66 -0.90 0.25
C ASN A 47 -21.46 0.02 -0.02
N MET A 48 -20.79 0.45 1.03
CA MET A 48 -19.53 1.18 0.94
C MET A 48 -18.36 0.28 1.33
N VAL A 49 -17.18 0.57 0.84
CA VAL A 49 -15.98 -0.19 1.21
C VAL A 49 -15.77 -0.08 2.72
N GLN A 50 -15.63 -1.22 3.38
CA GLN A 50 -15.44 -1.29 4.82
C GLN A 50 -14.09 -0.67 5.20
N GLY A 51 -14.05 0.10 6.30
CA GLY A 51 -12.84 0.84 6.70
C GLY A 51 -11.61 -0.04 6.86
N GLY A 52 -11.76 -1.24 7.42
CA GLY A 52 -10.65 -2.19 7.53
C GLY A 52 -10.14 -2.66 6.17
N MET A 53 -10.99 -2.75 5.16
CA MET A 53 -10.59 -3.08 3.79
C MET A 53 -9.81 -1.95 3.13
N ILE A 54 -10.21 -0.68 3.38
CA ILE A 54 -9.44 0.49 2.95
C ILE A 54 -8.05 0.45 3.60
N ALA A 55 -7.99 0.22 4.90
CA ALA A 55 -6.72 0.13 5.63
C ALA A 55 -5.84 -1.00 5.09
N ALA A 56 -6.43 -2.17 4.82
CA ALA A 56 -5.70 -3.32 4.28
C ALA A 56 -5.09 -3.03 2.90
N ALA A 57 -5.85 -2.40 2.00
CA ALA A 57 -5.35 -2.03 0.68
C ALA A 57 -4.20 -1.02 0.78
N MET A 58 -4.34 -0.02 1.65
CA MET A 58 -3.31 0.99 1.86
C MET A 58 -2.07 0.40 2.57
N ASP A 59 -2.26 -0.55 3.47
CA ASP A 59 -1.17 -1.31 4.10
C ASP A 59 -0.31 -2.03 3.04
N ASP A 60 -0.95 -2.79 2.17
CA ASP A 60 -0.26 -3.49 1.08
C ASP A 60 0.46 -2.52 0.14
N ALA A 61 -0.19 -1.44 -0.25
CA ALA A 61 0.39 -0.46 -1.17
C ALA A 61 1.63 0.22 -0.58
N THR A 62 1.56 0.67 0.67
CA THR A 62 2.68 1.34 1.34
C THR A 62 3.82 0.36 1.65
N ALA A 63 3.49 -0.85 2.11
CA ALA A 63 4.49 -1.89 2.37
C ALA A 63 5.28 -2.24 1.11
N MET A 64 4.61 -2.33 -0.04
CA MET A 64 5.26 -2.65 -1.31
C MET A 64 6.26 -1.58 -1.74
N VAL A 65 5.92 -0.31 -1.54
CA VAL A 65 6.85 0.79 -1.81
C VAL A 65 8.08 0.71 -0.90
N VAL A 66 7.88 0.42 0.38
CA VAL A 66 8.99 0.27 1.34
C VAL A 66 9.89 -0.92 0.97
N ILE A 67 9.29 -2.07 0.63
CA ILE A 67 10.06 -3.24 0.19
C ILE A 67 10.90 -2.89 -1.03
N SER A 68 10.32 -2.20 -2.01
CA SER A 68 11.04 -1.81 -3.22
C SER A 68 12.18 -0.85 -2.91
N ALA A 69 12.01 0.06 -1.95
CA ALA A 69 13.05 1.00 -1.54
C ALA A 69 14.24 0.30 -0.87
N TYR A 70 14.01 -0.82 -0.20
CA TYR A 70 15.07 -1.69 0.32
C TYR A 70 15.57 -2.71 -0.72
N GLU A 71 15.23 -2.53 -1.99
CA GLU A 71 15.66 -3.39 -3.10
C GLU A 71 15.30 -4.88 -2.88
N PHE A 72 14.18 -5.14 -2.19
CA PHE A 72 13.71 -6.50 -1.86
C PHE A 72 14.65 -7.31 -0.97
N LYS A 73 15.59 -6.65 -0.29
CA LYS A 73 16.50 -7.29 0.68
C LYS A 73 15.94 -7.34 2.09
N LYS A 74 14.94 -6.49 2.36
CA LYS A 74 14.29 -6.38 3.68
C LYS A 74 12.80 -6.62 3.54
N GLY A 75 12.24 -7.42 4.46
CA GLY A 75 10.79 -7.59 4.57
C GLY A 75 10.17 -6.53 5.45
N PRO A 76 8.89 -6.21 5.25
CA PRO A 76 8.19 -5.23 6.06
C PRO A 76 7.53 -5.92 7.27
N LEU A 77 7.83 -5.44 8.46
CA LEU A 77 7.08 -5.77 9.67
C LEU A 77 6.43 -4.49 10.17
N SER A 78 5.11 -4.41 10.06
CA SER A 78 4.37 -3.23 10.50
C SER A 78 4.44 -3.10 12.01
N THR A 79 4.84 -1.94 12.51
CA THR A 79 4.85 -1.62 13.94
C THR A 79 3.73 -0.68 14.32
N ASP A 80 3.26 0.13 13.39
CA ASP A 80 2.15 1.05 13.60
C ASP A 80 1.45 1.36 12.28
N LEU A 81 0.12 1.37 12.32
CA LEU A 81 -0.71 1.70 11.17
C LEU A 81 -1.82 2.64 11.66
N HIS A 82 -1.70 3.91 11.29
CA HIS A 82 -2.66 4.94 11.68
C HIS A 82 -3.44 5.39 10.46
N VAL A 83 -4.76 5.22 10.48
CA VAL A 83 -5.64 5.56 9.37
C VAL A 83 -6.70 6.55 9.80
N LEU A 84 -6.87 7.61 9.00
CA LEU A 84 -7.96 8.57 9.13
C LEU A 84 -8.87 8.42 7.92
N PHE A 85 -10.16 8.26 8.16
CA PHE A 85 -11.18 8.16 7.13
C PHE A 85 -11.90 9.49 7.00
N HIS A 86 -11.81 10.11 5.82
CA HIS A 86 -12.37 11.44 5.56
C HIS A 86 -13.69 11.37 4.80
N ARG A 87 -13.85 10.38 3.91
CA ARG A 87 -15.02 10.21 3.04
C ARG A 87 -15.31 8.74 2.79
N PRO A 88 -16.59 8.37 2.55
CA PRO A 88 -16.91 7.02 2.10
C PRO A 88 -16.25 6.70 0.76
N VAL A 89 -15.93 5.43 0.56
CA VAL A 89 -15.36 4.91 -0.69
C VAL A 89 -16.33 3.91 -1.29
N ALA A 90 -16.71 4.13 -2.55
CA ALA A 90 -17.55 3.20 -3.29
C ALA A 90 -16.73 2.04 -3.84
N VAL A 91 -17.43 0.93 -4.15
CA VAL A 91 -16.86 -0.19 -4.91
C VAL A 91 -16.30 0.31 -6.24
N GLY A 92 -15.20 -0.26 -6.68
CA GLY A 92 -14.55 0.11 -7.94
C GLY A 92 -13.18 0.73 -7.73
N GLU A 93 -12.76 1.54 -8.69
CA GLU A 93 -11.39 2.06 -8.74
C GLU A 93 -11.17 3.29 -7.84
N ALA A 94 -10.01 3.31 -7.20
CA ALA A 94 -9.49 4.45 -6.46
C ALA A 94 -7.98 4.52 -6.65
N ILE A 95 -7.36 5.62 -6.26
CA ILE A 95 -5.93 5.82 -6.38
C ILE A 95 -5.32 5.98 -4.99
N ILE A 96 -4.27 5.23 -4.72
CA ILE A 96 -3.45 5.40 -3.52
C ILE A 96 -2.15 6.08 -3.95
N GLU A 97 -1.86 7.23 -3.36
CA GLU A 97 -0.60 7.93 -3.55
C GLU A 97 0.29 7.68 -2.35
N VAL A 98 1.49 7.15 -2.58
CA VAL A 98 2.41 6.71 -1.55
C VAL A 98 3.69 7.52 -1.60
N ARG A 99 4.11 8.07 -0.45
CA ARG A 99 5.39 8.77 -0.28
C ARG A 99 6.18 8.21 0.87
N LEU A 100 7.46 7.92 0.64
CA LEU A 100 8.38 7.60 1.71
C LEU A 100 8.70 8.88 2.49
N ILE A 101 8.51 8.83 3.81
CA ILE A 101 8.87 9.93 4.71
C ILE A 101 10.31 9.74 5.19
N LYS A 102 10.62 8.52 5.64
CA LYS A 102 11.97 8.17 6.11
C LYS A 102 12.25 6.70 5.81
N LEU A 103 13.42 6.45 5.27
CA LEU A 103 13.93 5.10 5.05
C LEU A 103 15.15 4.89 5.94
N GLY A 104 14.91 4.44 7.18
CA GLY A 104 15.97 4.24 8.16
C GLY A 104 16.46 2.78 8.22
N GLN A 105 17.52 2.57 9.00
CA GLN A 105 18.05 1.21 9.23
C GLN A 105 17.15 0.40 10.17
N LYS A 106 16.53 1.05 11.13
CA LYS A 106 15.69 0.40 12.14
C LYS A 106 14.20 0.54 11.85
N LEU A 107 13.78 1.71 11.34
CA LEU A 107 12.39 2.01 11.04
C LEU A 107 12.30 2.78 9.73
N ALA A 108 11.28 2.45 8.95
CA ALA A 108 10.84 3.24 7.81
C ALA A 108 9.47 3.83 8.13
N THR A 109 9.23 5.05 7.68
CA THR A 109 7.94 5.71 7.79
C THR A 109 7.46 6.09 6.40
N VAL A 110 6.21 5.74 6.10
CA VAL A 110 5.60 5.93 4.79
C VAL A 110 4.19 6.49 4.95
N GLU A 111 3.81 7.37 4.05
CA GLU A 111 2.48 7.97 4.00
C GLU A 111 1.71 7.45 2.80
N GLY A 112 0.43 7.15 3.01
CA GLY A 112 -0.51 6.83 1.94
C GLY A 112 -1.70 7.78 1.97
N LYS A 113 -2.16 8.19 0.78
CA LYS A 113 -3.39 8.96 0.61
C LYS A 113 -4.25 8.28 -0.44
N LEU A 114 -5.48 7.98 -0.07
CA LEU A 114 -6.43 7.38 -0.98
C LEU A 114 -7.39 8.43 -1.52
N PHE A 115 -7.45 8.54 -2.84
CA PHE A 115 -8.35 9.41 -3.57
C PHE A 115 -9.45 8.57 -4.21
N ASN A 116 -10.71 8.95 -3.98
CA ASN A 116 -11.85 8.24 -4.57
C ASN A 116 -11.99 8.53 -6.08
N SER A 117 -13.00 7.93 -6.72
CA SER A 117 -13.25 8.12 -8.15
C SER A 117 -13.54 9.57 -8.55
N ASP A 118 -13.95 10.42 -7.62
CA ASP A 118 -14.12 11.86 -7.83
C ASP A 118 -12.85 12.67 -7.55
N ASN A 119 -11.72 11.99 -7.39
CA ASN A 119 -10.41 12.58 -7.07
C ASN A 119 -10.42 13.40 -5.77
N LYS A 120 -11.21 12.98 -4.79
CA LYS A 120 -11.25 13.58 -3.47
C LYS A 120 -10.53 12.70 -2.45
N LEU A 121 -9.80 13.32 -1.54
CA LEU A 121 -9.09 12.60 -0.48
C LEU A 121 -10.11 11.89 0.44
N ALA A 122 -10.06 10.57 0.45
CA ALA A 122 -10.99 9.74 1.21
C ALA A 122 -10.36 9.13 2.46
N ALA A 123 -9.06 8.84 2.44
CA ALA A 123 -8.34 8.31 3.60
C ALA A 123 -6.88 8.75 3.59
N THR A 124 -6.31 8.89 4.77
CA THR A 124 -4.89 9.15 4.98
C THR A 124 -4.33 8.09 5.92
N LEU A 125 -3.19 7.53 5.57
CA LEU A 125 -2.52 6.50 6.35
C LEU A 125 -1.10 6.90 6.64
N LEU A 126 -0.69 6.71 7.88
CA LEU A 126 0.70 6.78 8.30
C LEU A 126 1.13 5.39 8.77
N HIS A 127 2.18 4.85 8.17
CA HIS A 127 2.62 3.48 8.38
C HIS A 127 4.07 3.47 8.81
N THR A 128 4.35 2.85 9.95
CA THR A 128 5.71 2.64 10.43
C THR A 128 6.06 1.17 10.31
N ILE A 129 7.20 0.91 9.68
CA ILE A 129 7.63 -0.44 9.30
C ILE A 129 9.03 -0.68 9.85
N GLN A 130 9.20 -1.83 10.51
CA GLN A 130 10.51 -2.33 10.88
C GLN A 130 11.03 -3.20 9.75
N PRO A 131 12.15 -2.82 9.09
CA PRO A 131 12.74 -3.70 8.09
C PRO A 131 13.36 -4.93 8.76
N SER A 132 13.10 -6.10 8.20
CA SER A 132 13.72 -7.36 8.65
C SER A 132 14.49 -8.00 7.53
N ASP A 133 15.62 -8.64 7.86
CA ASP A 133 16.42 -9.32 6.86
C ASP A 133 15.64 -10.46 6.20
N MET A 134 15.70 -10.50 4.88
CA MET A 134 15.16 -11.60 4.08
C MET A 134 16.31 -12.31 3.39
N SER A 135 16.38 -13.64 3.55
CA SER A 135 17.18 -14.45 2.65
C SER A 135 16.37 -14.74 1.40
N ASP A 136 17.06 -15.01 0.29
CA ASP A 136 16.43 -15.33 -0.99
C ASP A 136 15.39 -16.45 -0.82
N GLY A 137 14.11 -16.11 -0.98
CA GLY A 137 12.99 -17.03 -0.88
C GLY A 137 12.45 -17.33 0.51
N GLU A 138 12.97 -16.72 1.56
CA GLU A 138 12.46 -16.89 2.93
C GLU A 138 11.47 -15.79 3.32
N LYS A 139 10.48 -16.18 4.15
CA LYS A 139 9.60 -15.22 4.82
C LYS A 139 10.39 -14.42 5.85
N PRO A 140 9.97 -13.17 6.14
CA PRO A 140 10.59 -12.39 7.20
C PRO A 140 10.65 -13.20 8.49
N LYS A 141 11.81 -13.20 9.13
CA LYS A 141 11.94 -13.80 10.47
C LYS A 141 11.34 -12.84 11.49
N ILE A 142 10.34 -13.32 12.17
CA ILE A 142 9.69 -12.61 13.27
C ILE A 142 10.55 -12.76 14.53
#